data_ddb8a5cdff1282c48148a12f59ec3127
#
_entry.id   ddb8a5cdff1282c48148a12f59ec3127
#
_cell.length_a   1.000
_cell.length_b   1.000
_cell.length_c   1.000
_cell.angle_alpha   90.00
_cell.angle_beta   90.00
_cell.angle_gamma   90.00
#
_symmetry.space_group_name_H-M   'P 1'
#
loop_
_entity.id
_entity.type
_entity.pdbx_description
1 polymer ?
#
loop_
_entity_poly.entity_id
_entity_poly.type
_entity_poly.pdbx_seq_one_letter_code
_entity_poly.pdbx_strand_id
1 'polypeptide(L)'
;MRMITFAKRCTKEILRDPINLGFGLGFPLVLLLLLSALQANIPVSLFEIDTLTPGITVFGLSFMTLFSATLVAKDRESAFLQRLYTTPLTGFDFIIGYMLPLLPIALGQTVICYLFAIPLGLTLSVNIIYAVIGMIPMAIFNIALGLLCGSIFGVKQVGGIC
;
A
#
# COMPACT_ATOMS: atom_id res chain seq x y z
N MET A 1 -20.91 -2.01 -14.29
CA MET A 1 -21.41 -2.83 -13.18
C MET A 1 -20.47 -3.99 -12.83
N ARG A 2 -19.89 -4.73 -13.78
CA ARG A 2 -19.03 -5.91 -13.55
C ARG A 2 -17.74 -5.60 -12.80
N MET A 3 -17.03 -4.54 -13.16
CA MET A 3 -15.80 -4.05 -12.50
C MET A 3 -16.04 -3.76 -11.00
N ILE A 4 -17.15 -3.08 -10.65
CA ILE A 4 -17.47 -2.74 -9.25
C ILE A 4 -17.75 -4.00 -8.42
N THR A 5 -18.40 -5.00 -9.00
CA THR A 5 -18.66 -6.28 -8.32
C THR A 5 -17.37 -7.03 -8.05
N PHE A 6 -16.44 -7.00 -9.01
CA PHE A 6 -15.12 -7.58 -8.86
C PHE A 6 -14.28 -6.83 -7.79
N ALA A 7 -14.27 -5.49 -7.82
CA ALA A 7 -13.61 -4.67 -6.82
C ALA A 7 -14.15 -4.91 -5.39
N LYS A 8 -15.48 -5.04 -5.22
CA LYS A 8 -16.09 -5.39 -3.93
C LYS A 8 -15.63 -6.75 -3.39
N ARG A 9 -15.45 -7.74 -4.28
CA ARG A 9 -14.90 -9.04 -3.90
C ARG A 9 -13.46 -8.88 -3.40
N CYS A 10 -12.60 -8.19 -4.17
CA CYS A 10 -11.21 -7.94 -3.78
C CYS A 10 -11.12 -7.17 -2.46
N THR A 11 -11.95 -6.15 -2.24
CA THR A 11 -12.04 -5.44 -0.95
C THR A 11 -12.34 -6.39 0.20
N LYS A 12 -13.32 -7.28 0.02
CA LYS A 12 -13.69 -8.24 1.07
C LYS A 12 -12.59 -9.27 1.35
N GLU A 13 -11.82 -9.63 0.36
CA GLU A 13 -10.68 -10.54 0.48
C GLU A 13 -9.54 -9.87 1.25
N ILE A 14 -9.20 -8.64 0.92
CA ILE A 14 -8.18 -7.84 1.62
C ILE A 14 -8.57 -7.65 3.09
N LEU A 15 -9.83 -7.29 3.38
CA LEU A 15 -10.31 -7.09 4.75
C LEU A 15 -10.35 -8.39 5.57
N ARG A 16 -10.35 -9.55 4.93
CA ARG A 16 -10.27 -10.87 5.57
C ARG A 16 -8.85 -11.36 5.80
N ASP A 17 -7.86 -10.66 5.31
CA ASP A 17 -6.45 -10.95 5.54
C ASP A 17 -5.85 -9.91 6.52
N PRO A 18 -6.18 -10.02 7.83
CA PRO A 18 -5.79 -9.03 8.84
C PRO A 18 -4.28 -9.00 9.07
N ILE A 19 -3.57 -10.08 8.78
CA ILE A 19 -2.12 -10.16 8.95
C ILE A 19 -1.43 -9.24 7.96
N ASN A 20 -1.76 -9.37 6.68
CA ASN A 20 -1.20 -8.53 5.65
C ASN A 20 -1.60 -7.06 5.84
N LEU A 21 -2.87 -6.79 6.14
CA LEU A 21 -3.36 -5.44 6.38
C LEU A 21 -2.68 -4.81 7.61
N GLY A 22 -2.51 -5.58 8.69
CA GLY A 22 -1.82 -5.15 9.90
C GLY A 22 -0.34 -4.84 9.63
N PHE A 23 0.34 -5.65 8.84
CA PHE A 23 1.73 -5.38 8.44
C PHE A 23 1.83 -4.13 7.56
N GLY A 24 0.99 -4.00 6.54
CA GLY A 24 1.04 -2.86 5.63
C GLY A 24 0.74 -1.51 6.30
N LEU A 25 -0.20 -1.47 7.25
CA LEU A 25 -0.55 -0.25 7.98
C LEU A 25 0.30 -0.06 9.24
N GLY A 26 0.56 -1.14 9.97
CA GLY A 26 1.22 -1.09 11.27
C GLY A 26 2.73 -0.94 11.19
N PHE A 27 3.38 -1.60 10.24
CA PHE A 27 4.84 -1.56 10.13
C PHE A 27 5.41 -0.15 9.89
N PRO A 28 4.88 0.66 8.96
CA PRO A 28 5.32 2.05 8.81
C PRO A 28 5.10 2.89 10.07
N LEU A 29 4.00 2.66 10.80
CA LEU A 29 3.73 3.35 12.06
C LEU A 29 4.74 2.98 13.15
N VAL A 30 5.04 1.70 13.30
CA VAL A 30 6.05 1.23 14.28
C VAL A 30 7.41 1.83 13.96
N LEU A 31 7.80 1.87 12.67
CA LEU A 31 9.05 2.51 12.26
C LEU A 31 9.06 4.01 12.56
N LEU A 32 7.96 4.72 12.29
CA LEU A 32 7.85 6.14 12.57
C LEU A 32 8.05 6.41 14.07
N LEU A 33 7.37 5.66 14.92
CA LEU A 33 7.46 5.80 16.38
C LEU A 33 8.87 5.44 16.88
N LEU A 34 9.46 4.36 16.38
CA LEU A 34 10.78 3.90 16.79
C LEU A 34 11.87 4.90 16.40
N LEU A 35 11.87 5.38 15.16
CA LEU A 35 12.88 6.33 14.69
C LEU A 35 12.70 7.72 15.32
N SER A 36 11.45 8.13 15.58
CA SER A 36 11.18 9.35 16.34
C SER A 36 11.68 9.25 17.78
N ALA A 37 11.49 8.11 18.43
CA ALA A 37 12.02 7.88 19.78
C ALA A 37 13.54 7.82 19.82
N LEU A 38 14.19 7.29 18.79
CA LEU A 38 15.63 7.32 18.64
C LEU A 38 16.14 8.75 18.47
N GLN A 39 15.47 9.56 17.64
CA GLN A 39 15.84 10.97 17.44
C GLN A 39 15.82 11.78 18.74
N ALA A 40 14.85 11.51 19.63
CA ALA A 40 14.76 12.19 20.93
C ALA A 40 16.01 11.98 21.84
N ASN A 41 16.78 10.92 21.59
CA ASN A 41 17.98 10.56 22.36
C ASN A 41 19.30 10.88 21.64
N ILE A 42 19.27 11.41 20.41
CA ILE A 42 20.44 11.69 19.61
C ILE A 42 20.57 13.22 19.42
N PRO A 43 21.72 13.83 19.74
CA PRO A 43 21.92 15.29 19.63
C PRO A 43 22.11 15.80 18.19
N VAL A 44 21.97 14.94 17.19
CA VAL A 44 22.11 15.27 15.76
C VAL A 44 20.76 15.09 15.08
N SER A 45 20.37 16.04 14.22
CA SER A 45 19.09 16.01 13.48
C SER A 45 19.13 15.03 12.31
N LEU A 46 19.27 13.72 12.61
CA LEU A 46 19.31 12.66 11.60
C LEU A 46 17.91 12.22 11.17
N PHE A 47 16.95 12.24 12.09
CA PHE A 47 15.59 11.73 11.90
C PHE A 47 14.55 12.82 12.23
N GLU A 48 14.76 14.03 11.72
CA GLU A 48 13.76 15.10 11.87
C GLU A 48 12.40 14.64 11.34
N ILE A 49 11.37 14.87 12.13
CA ILE A 49 10.03 14.35 11.84
C ILE A 49 9.48 14.88 10.50
N ASP A 50 9.86 16.10 10.11
CA ASP A 50 9.43 16.73 8.86
C ASP A 50 9.98 16.02 7.61
N THR A 51 11.19 15.45 7.69
CA THR A 51 11.82 14.68 6.60
C THR A 51 11.57 13.18 6.73
N LEU A 52 11.47 12.69 7.97
CA LEU A 52 11.25 11.28 8.27
C LEU A 52 9.84 10.82 7.84
N THR A 53 8.82 11.62 8.10
CA THR A 53 7.42 11.25 7.84
C THR A 53 7.17 10.94 6.35
N PRO A 54 7.52 11.80 5.39
CA PRO A 54 7.34 11.48 3.97
C PRO A 54 8.19 10.28 3.54
N GLY A 55 9.42 10.15 4.05
CA GLY A 55 10.29 9.00 3.75
C GLY A 55 9.69 7.66 4.17
N ILE A 56 9.22 7.57 5.42
CA ILE A 56 8.56 6.36 5.93
C ILE A 56 7.24 6.09 5.21
N THR A 57 6.51 7.14 4.84
CA THR A 57 5.26 6.97 4.09
C THR A 57 5.52 6.35 2.72
N VAL A 58 6.53 6.83 1.98
CA VAL A 58 6.96 6.25 0.70
C VAL A 58 7.42 4.81 0.88
N PHE A 59 8.23 4.55 1.91
CA PHE A 59 8.66 3.20 2.25
C PHE A 59 7.46 2.30 2.56
N GLY A 60 6.49 2.78 3.30
CA GLY A 60 5.24 2.07 3.58
C GLY A 60 4.43 1.76 2.31
N LEU A 61 4.43 2.67 1.32
CA LEU A 61 3.79 2.42 0.03
C LEU A 61 4.45 1.28 -0.76
N SER A 62 5.73 0.97 -0.51
CA SER A 62 6.39 -0.18 -1.13
C SER A 62 5.74 -1.51 -0.71
N PHE A 63 5.17 -1.59 0.50
CA PHE A 63 4.38 -2.75 0.91
C PHE A 63 3.10 -2.93 0.09
N MET A 64 2.58 -1.86 -0.51
CA MET A 64 1.44 -1.97 -1.43
C MET A 64 1.82 -2.75 -2.71
N THR A 65 3.10 -2.72 -3.11
CA THR A 65 3.62 -3.58 -4.19
C THR A 65 3.49 -5.05 -3.79
N LEU A 66 3.96 -5.42 -2.60
CA LEU A 66 3.86 -6.79 -2.08
C LEU A 66 2.39 -7.23 -1.94
N PHE A 67 1.52 -6.35 -1.45
CA PHE A 67 0.09 -6.63 -1.29
C PHE A 67 -0.59 -6.91 -2.61
N SER A 68 -0.44 -6.02 -3.57
CA SER A 68 -1.06 -6.16 -4.89
C SER A 68 -0.51 -7.37 -5.63
N ALA A 69 0.80 -7.63 -5.53
CA ALA A 69 1.44 -8.79 -6.12
C ALA A 69 0.93 -10.10 -5.51
N THR A 70 0.83 -10.18 -4.18
CA THR A 70 0.32 -11.37 -3.48
C THR A 70 -1.15 -11.64 -3.81
N LEU A 71 -1.97 -10.59 -3.91
CA LEU A 71 -3.38 -10.70 -4.23
C LEU A 71 -3.58 -11.32 -5.63
N VAL A 72 -2.88 -10.80 -6.63
CA VAL A 72 -2.94 -11.32 -8.00
C VAL A 72 -2.35 -12.73 -8.11
N ALA A 73 -1.23 -12.99 -7.45
CA ALA A 73 -0.59 -14.30 -7.46
C ALA A 73 -1.49 -15.37 -6.82
N LYS A 74 -2.17 -15.07 -5.69
CA LYS A 74 -3.16 -15.97 -5.06
C LYS A 74 -4.34 -16.25 -5.98
N ASP A 75 -4.89 -15.22 -6.63
CA ASP A 75 -6.00 -15.39 -7.57
C ASP A 75 -5.58 -16.20 -8.79
N ARG A 76 -4.33 -16.08 -9.23
CA ARG A 76 -3.77 -16.82 -10.37
C ARG A 76 -3.54 -18.30 -10.05
N GLU A 77 -3.05 -18.62 -8.86
CA GLU A 77 -2.86 -20.01 -8.40
C GLU A 77 -4.19 -20.69 -8.08
N SER A 78 -5.22 -19.92 -7.77
CA SER A 78 -6.57 -20.44 -7.58
C SER A 78 -7.28 -20.62 -8.93
N ALA A 79 -8.20 -21.59 -9.02
CA ALA A 79 -9.05 -21.79 -10.20
C ALA A 79 -9.96 -20.56 -10.51
N PHE A 80 -9.87 -19.50 -9.72
CA PHE A 80 -10.66 -18.30 -9.86
C PHE A 80 -10.33 -17.53 -11.15
N LEU A 81 -9.05 -17.37 -11.47
CA LEU A 81 -8.62 -16.68 -12.69
C LEU A 81 -9.08 -17.45 -13.96
N GLN A 82 -9.02 -18.77 -13.93
CA GLN A 82 -9.54 -19.59 -15.02
C GLN A 82 -11.05 -19.37 -15.26
N ARG A 83 -11.82 -19.21 -14.18
CA ARG A 83 -13.25 -18.88 -14.26
C ARG A 83 -13.47 -17.43 -14.72
N LEU A 84 -12.55 -16.52 -14.38
CA LEU A 84 -12.65 -15.12 -14.79
C LEU A 84 -12.44 -14.96 -16.30
N TYR A 85 -11.57 -15.77 -16.92
CA TYR A 85 -11.35 -15.77 -18.36
C TYR A 85 -12.59 -16.25 -19.17
N THR A 86 -13.52 -16.93 -18.54
CA THR A 86 -14.81 -17.29 -19.17
C THR A 86 -15.83 -16.17 -19.10
N THR A 87 -15.53 -15.08 -18.37
CA THR A 87 -16.39 -13.89 -18.28
C THR A 87 -15.94 -12.84 -19.29
N PRO A 88 -16.84 -12.01 -19.84
CA PRO A 88 -16.49 -10.95 -20.79
C PRO A 88 -15.92 -9.72 -20.06
N LEU A 89 -14.88 -9.91 -19.23
CA LEU A 89 -14.10 -8.87 -18.60
C LEU A 89 -12.91 -8.51 -19.50
N THR A 90 -12.67 -7.21 -19.68
CA THR A 90 -11.49 -6.73 -20.39
C THR A 90 -10.29 -6.70 -19.44
N GLY A 91 -9.06 -6.74 -20.00
CA GLY A 91 -7.84 -6.61 -19.20
C GLY A 91 -7.80 -5.31 -18.38
N PHE A 92 -8.41 -4.25 -18.88
CA PHE A 92 -8.54 -2.97 -18.19
C PHE A 92 -9.48 -3.05 -16.97
N ASP A 93 -10.64 -3.73 -17.11
CA ASP A 93 -11.55 -3.97 -15.99
C ASP A 93 -10.88 -4.76 -14.84
N PHE A 94 -9.96 -5.65 -15.22
CA PHE A 94 -9.18 -6.45 -14.30
C PHE A 94 -8.18 -5.60 -13.50
N ILE A 95 -7.38 -4.79 -14.18
CA ILE A 95 -6.38 -3.90 -13.55
C ILE A 95 -7.07 -2.91 -12.62
N ILE A 96 -8.09 -2.21 -13.09
CA ILE A 96 -8.82 -1.23 -12.27
C ILE A 96 -9.55 -1.90 -11.11
N GLY A 97 -10.09 -3.10 -11.33
CA GLY A 97 -10.77 -3.85 -10.28
C GLY A 97 -9.87 -4.24 -9.10
N TYR A 98 -8.56 -4.47 -9.33
CA TYR A 98 -7.58 -4.64 -8.26
C TYR A 98 -7.09 -3.32 -7.68
N MET A 99 -6.88 -2.30 -8.51
CA MET A 99 -6.39 -0.99 -8.05
C MET A 99 -7.41 -0.28 -7.13
N LEU A 100 -8.69 -0.40 -7.44
CA LEU A 100 -9.77 0.33 -6.77
C LEU A 100 -9.87 0.05 -5.27
N PRO A 101 -9.71 -1.17 -4.75
CA PRO A 101 -9.66 -1.43 -3.31
C PRO A 101 -8.32 -1.10 -2.66
N LEU A 102 -7.21 -1.19 -3.39
CA LEU A 102 -5.86 -0.96 -2.84
C LEU A 102 -5.54 0.52 -2.69
N LEU A 103 -6.04 1.36 -3.58
CA LEU A 103 -5.81 2.81 -3.56
C LEU A 103 -6.31 3.47 -2.26
N PRO A 104 -7.56 3.26 -1.79
CA PRO A 104 -8.00 3.84 -0.53
C PRO A 104 -7.23 3.31 0.68
N ILE A 105 -6.71 2.08 0.64
CA ILE A 105 -5.86 1.55 1.71
C ILE A 105 -4.52 2.27 1.73
N ALA A 106 -3.88 2.47 0.58
CA ALA A 106 -2.63 3.20 0.44
C ALA A 106 -2.77 4.67 0.89
N LEU A 107 -3.86 5.33 0.51
CA LEU A 107 -4.16 6.68 0.95
C LEU A 107 -4.48 6.73 2.45
N GLY A 108 -5.23 5.76 2.96
CA GLY A 108 -5.51 5.63 4.39
C GLY A 108 -4.23 5.48 5.21
N GLN A 109 -3.29 4.63 4.76
CA GLN A 109 -1.96 4.50 5.36
C GLN A 109 -1.21 5.83 5.39
N THR A 110 -1.20 6.56 4.28
CA THR A 110 -0.56 7.88 4.18
C THR A 110 -1.14 8.84 5.22
N VAL A 111 -2.47 8.97 5.25
CA VAL A 111 -3.17 9.86 6.20
C VAL A 111 -2.88 9.47 7.65
N ILE A 112 -2.91 8.17 7.97
CA ILE A 112 -2.62 7.67 9.31
C ILE A 112 -1.19 8.01 9.71
N CYS A 113 -0.19 7.80 8.85
CA CYS A 113 1.21 8.15 9.13
C CYS A 113 1.36 9.65 9.44
N TYR A 114 0.75 10.53 8.66
CA TYR A 114 0.80 11.98 8.91
C TYR A 114 0.05 12.37 10.19
N LEU A 115 -1.11 11.77 10.49
CA LEU A 115 -1.84 12.02 11.74
C LEU A 115 -1.02 11.65 12.97
N PHE A 116 -0.29 10.53 12.93
CA PHE A 116 0.59 10.12 14.02
C PHE A 116 1.88 10.96 14.10
N ALA A 117 2.32 11.58 13.00
CA ALA A 117 3.46 12.47 13.00
C ALA A 117 3.18 13.82 13.69
N ILE A 118 1.92 14.29 13.69
CA ILE A 118 1.53 15.57 14.33
C ILE A 118 1.91 15.61 15.81
N PRO A 119 1.50 14.64 16.68
CA PRO A 119 1.89 14.65 18.08
C PRO A 119 3.38 14.44 18.33
N LEU A 120 4.11 13.94 17.32
CA LEU A 120 5.57 13.75 17.38
C LEU A 120 6.35 15.03 17.01
N GLY A 121 5.66 16.12 16.67
CA GLY A 121 6.28 17.42 16.41
C GLY A 121 6.32 17.84 14.94
N LEU A 122 5.55 17.17 14.08
CA LEU A 122 5.43 17.58 12.67
C LEU A 122 4.85 18.99 12.57
N THR A 123 5.55 19.88 11.88
CA THR A 123 5.11 21.25 11.65
C THR A 123 3.91 21.28 10.69
N LEU A 124 2.77 21.77 11.20
CA LEU A 124 1.54 21.91 10.37
C LEU A 124 1.77 23.01 9.33
N SER A 125 2.14 22.61 8.14
CA SER A 125 2.38 23.49 6.99
C SER A 125 1.52 23.03 5.79
N VAL A 126 1.28 23.97 4.88
CA VAL A 126 0.64 23.68 3.58
C VAL A 126 1.41 22.62 2.80
N ASN A 127 2.70 22.45 3.06
CA ASN A 127 3.55 21.43 2.46
C ASN A 127 3.05 20.00 2.72
N ILE A 128 2.35 19.75 3.84
CA ILE A 128 1.74 18.44 4.14
C ILE A 128 0.69 18.09 3.06
N ILE A 129 -0.11 19.06 2.64
CA ILE A 129 -1.12 18.85 1.60
C ILE A 129 -0.46 18.47 0.28
N TYR A 130 0.60 19.19 -0.10
CA TYR A 130 1.38 18.85 -1.31
C TYR A 130 2.04 17.47 -1.21
N ALA A 131 2.56 17.12 -0.04
CA ALA A 131 3.15 15.82 0.21
C ALA A 131 2.10 14.70 0.06
N VAL A 132 0.93 14.83 0.68
CA VAL A 132 -0.16 13.84 0.58
C VAL A 132 -0.66 13.70 -0.86
N ILE A 133 -0.81 14.81 -1.59
CA ILE A 133 -1.19 14.78 -3.02
C ILE A 133 -0.10 14.09 -3.84
N GLY A 134 1.18 14.37 -3.56
CA GLY A 134 2.32 13.73 -4.22
C GLY A 134 2.43 12.22 -3.97
N MET A 135 1.85 11.72 -2.87
CA MET A 135 1.80 10.27 -2.59
C MET A 135 0.80 9.51 -3.47
N ILE A 136 -0.19 10.20 -4.08
CA ILE A 136 -1.18 9.55 -4.95
C ILE A 136 -0.54 8.87 -6.16
N PRO A 137 0.26 9.57 -7.01
CA PRO A 137 0.93 8.92 -8.13
C PRO A 137 1.91 7.83 -7.67
N MET A 138 2.55 8.00 -6.52
CA MET A 138 3.46 7.01 -5.95
C MET A 138 2.71 5.74 -5.52
N ALA A 139 1.53 5.89 -4.92
CA ALA A 139 0.66 4.76 -4.58
C ALA A 139 0.20 4.00 -5.83
N ILE A 140 -0.24 4.72 -6.86
CA ILE A 140 -0.65 4.13 -8.14
C ILE A 140 0.50 3.35 -8.77
N PHE A 141 1.70 3.92 -8.77
CA PHE A 141 2.90 3.30 -9.32
C PHE A 141 3.26 2.00 -8.59
N ASN A 142 3.31 2.04 -7.25
CA ASN A 142 3.61 0.86 -6.43
C ASN A 142 2.57 -0.25 -6.61
N ILE A 143 1.28 0.09 -6.64
CA ILE A 143 0.22 -0.88 -6.88
C ILE A 143 0.36 -1.49 -8.28
N ALA A 144 0.61 -0.67 -9.31
CA ALA A 144 0.79 -1.15 -10.68
C ALA A 144 2.00 -2.08 -10.82
N LEU A 145 3.13 -1.74 -10.19
CA LEU A 145 4.29 -2.63 -10.11
C LEU A 145 3.96 -3.96 -9.45
N GLY A 146 3.22 -3.93 -8.36
CA GLY A 146 2.80 -5.15 -7.69
C GLY A 146 1.87 -6.01 -8.55
N LEU A 147 0.92 -5.41 -9.27
CA LEU A 147 0.06 -6.15 -10.21
C LEU A 147 0.91 -6.81 -11.33
N LEU A 148 1.93 -6.10 -11.82
CA LEU A 148 2.87 -6.65 -12.79
C LEU A 148 3.65 -7.83 -12.21
N CYS A 149 4.24 -7.68 -11.04
CA CYS A 149 4.97 -8.76 -10.35
C CYS A 149 4.08 -9.97 -10.08
N GLY A 150 2.88 -9.77 -9.55
CA GLY A 150 1.92 -10.83 -9.28
C GLY A 150 1.39 -11.55 -10.53
N SER A 151 1.44 -10.89 -11.70
CA SER A 151 1.10 -11.52 -12.97
C SER A 151 2.19 -12.47 -13.48
N ILE A 152 3.45 -12.25 -13.10
CA ILE A 152 4.61 -13.03 -13.57
C ILE A 152 5.00 -14.10 -12.54
N PHE A 153 5.10 -13.72 -11.27
CA PHE A 153 5.63 -14.55 -10.20
C PHE A 153 4.52 -15.29 -9.42
N GLY A 154 4.84 -16.47 -8.89
CA GLY A 154 3.97 -17.21 -7.98
C GLY A 154 4.02 -16.65 -6.56
N VAL A 155 3.03 -16.99 -5.72
CA VAL A 155 2.89 -16.49 -4.33
C VAL A 155 4.17 -16.64 -3.51
N LYS A 156 4.87 -17.76 -3.64
CA LYS A 156 6.13 -18.02 -2.91
C LYS A 156 7.28 -17.14 -3.39
N GLN A 157 7.30 -16.76 -4.67
CA GLN A 157 8.37 -15.97 -5.27
C GLN A 157 8.16 -14.48 -5.01
N VAL A 158 6.91 -14.03 -4.99
CA VAL A 158 6.53 -12.63 -4.71
C VAL A 158 7.10 -12.17 -3.36
N GLY A 159 7.00 -13.00 -2.32
CA GLY A 159 7.54 -12.68 -0.98
C GLY A 159 9.06 -12.52 -0.91
N GLY A 160 9.81 -13.01 -1.90
CA GLY A 160 11.26 -12.87 -1.97
C GLY A 160 11.77 -11.80 -2.94
N ILE A 161 10.89 -11.28 -3.82
CA ILE A 161 11.24 -10.34 -4.90
C ILE A 161 10.72 -8.93 -4.60
N CYS A 162 9.57 -8.83 -3.96
CA CYS A 162 8.97 -7.58 -3.52
C CYS A 162 9.25 -7.30 -2.05
#